data_d1f06e748fafacca1a047a891bb5bcd5
#
_entry.id   d1f06e748fafacca1a047a891bb5bcd5
#
_cell.length_a   1.000
_cell.length_b   1.000
_cell.length_c   1.000
_cell.angle_alpha   90.00
_cell.angle_beta   90.00
_cell.angle_gamma   90.00
#
_symmetry.space_group_name_H-M   'P 1'
#
loop_
_entity.id
_entity.type
_entity.pdbx_description
1 polymer ?
#
loop_
_entity_poly.entity_id
_entity_poly.type
_entity_poly.pdbx_seq_one_letter_code
_entity_poly.pdbx_strand_id
1 'polypeptide(L)'
;MIDFTTIPESPLPHFKDGKETFFAHFAGDTNCKILYGRLPAGATIGLHTHEDTAEIIFFLSGTGVMLLNGETETIVPGLCHYCPKGSAHTMINEGNEDITFYAVVPKQ
;
A
#
# COMPACT_ATOMS: atom_id res chain seq x y z
N MET A 1 4.86 12.43 17.62
CA MET A 1 3.54 11.95 17.20
C MET A 1 3.34 12.25 15.73
N ILE A 2 2.79 11.31 14.97
CA ILE A 2 2.52 11.50 13.54
C ILE A 2 1.04 11.83 13.38
N ASP A 3 0.75 12.95 12.72
CA ASP A 3 -0.62 13.37 12.39
C ASP A 3 -0.72 13.48 10.87
N PHE A 4 -1.31 12.48 10.22
CA PHE A 4 -1.42 12.45 8.77
C PHE A 4 -2.28 13.58 8.21
N THR A 5 -3.16 14.17 9.02
CA THR A 5 -4.00 15.31 8.56
C THR A 5 -3.17 16.56 8.31
N THR A 6 -1.96 16.65 8.88
CA THR A 6 -1.05 17.79 8.71
C THR A 6 -0.01 17.55 7.61
N ILE A 7 0.06 16.34 7.06
CA ILE A 7 1.02 15.97 6.02
C ILE A 7 0.31 16.07 4.66
N PRO A 8 0.83 16.86 3.70
CA PRO A 8 0.23 16.93 2.36
C PRO A 8 0.20 15.56 1.69
N GLU A 9 -0.88 15.28 0.95
CA GLU A 9 -0.99 14.08 0.13
C GLU A 9 -0.08 14.21 -1.10
N SER A 10 0.75 13.19 -1.34
CA SER A 10 1.64 13.14 -2.50
C SER A 10 1.03 12.24 -3.57
N PRO A 11 0.84 12.76 -4.80
CA PRO A 11 0.45 11.91 -5.92
C PRO A 11 1.66 11.13 -6.44
N LEU A 12 1.46 9.84 -6.69
CA LEU A 12 2.50 8.94 -7.18
C LEU A 12 1.98 8.25 -8.45
N PRO A 13 2.10 8.94 -9.62
CA PRO A 13 1.63 8.37 -10.88
C PRO A 13 2.43 7.11 -11.21
N HIS A 14 1.72 6.06 -11.64
CA HIS A 14 2.31 4.78 -12.05
C HIS A 14 3.27 4.21 -11.00
N PHE A 15 2.87 4.28 -9.72
CA PHE A 15 3.72 3.85 -8.61
C PHE A 15 4.10 2.37 -8.77
N LYS A 16 5.40 2.09 -8.74
CA LYS A 16 5.96 0.75 -8.98
C LYS A 16 5.53 0.14 -10.33
N ASP A 17 5.44 1.00 -11.37
CA ASP A 17 4.96 0.63 -12.70
C ASP A 17 3.49 0.18 -12.72
N GLY A 18 2.70 0.63 -11.75
CA GLY A 18 1.28 0.37 -11.67
C GLY A 18 0.46 1.25 -12.60
N LYS A 19 -0.86 1.03 -12.59
CA LYS A 19 -1.84 1.80 -13.37
C LYS A 19 -2.31 2.99 -12.57
N GLU A 20 -2.54 4.12 -13.27
CA GLU A 20 -3.10 5.35 -12.70
C GLU A 20 -2.23 5.88 -11.55
N THR A 21 -2.83 6.61 -10.62
CA THR A 21 -2.10 7.30 -9.56
C THR A 21 -2.47 6.74 -8.18
N PHE A 22 -1.44 6.42 -7.40
CA PHE A 22 -1.56 6.16 -5.98
C PHE A 22 -1.30 7.46 -5.21
N PHE A 23 -2.00 7.67 -4.11
CA PHE A 23 -1.84 8.87 -3.27
C PHE A 23 -1.46 8.46 -1.86
N ALA A 24 -0.49 9.15 -1.27
CA ALA A 24 -0.05 8.81 0.08
C ALA A 24 0.41 10.02 0.87
N HIS A 25 0.21 9.93 2.20
CA HIS A 25 0.83 10.80 3.19
C HIS A 25 1.96 10.01 3.83
N PHE A 26 3.21 10.46 3.66
CA PHE A 26 4.39 9.73 4.14
C PHE A 26 4.95 10.32 5.43
N ALA A 27 5.35 9.46 6.34
CA ALA A 27 6.05 9.79 7.57
C ALA A 27 7.14 8.75 7.84
N GLY A 28 7.82 8.91 8.97
CA GLY A 28 8.86 7.97 9.39
C GLY A 28 10.27 8.49 9.12
N ASP A 29 11.20 7.56 8.99
CA ASP A 29 12.62 7.85 8.82
C ASP A 29 13.27 6.82 7.87
N THR A 30 14.59 6.75 7.85
CA THR A 30 15.33 5.83 6.97
C THR A 30 15.18 4.36 7.36
N ASN A 31 14.75 4.09 8.60
CA ASN A 31 14.60 2.72 9.11
C ASN A 31 13.17 2.21 9.03
N CYS A 32 12.20 3.11 9.00
CA CYS A 32 10.78 2.71 8.99
C CYS A 32 9.94 3.79 8.32
N LYS A 33 9.32 3.45 7.21
CA LYS A 33 8.34 4.31 6.54
C LYS A 33 6.96 3.97 7.08
N ILE A 34 6.18 4.99 7.38
CA ILE A 34 4.80 4.85 7.83
C ILE A 34 3.95 5.73 6.93
N LEU A 35 2.87 5.19 6.38
CA LEU A 35 2.06 5.96 5.45
C LEU A 35 0.57 5.70 5.62
N TYR A 36 -0.22 6.71 5.26
CA TYR A 36 -1.64 6.58 5.01
C TYR A 36 -1.84 6.66 3.50
N GLY A 37 -2.38 5.61 2.90
CA GLY A 37 -2.51 5.47 1.46
C GLY A 37 -3.95 5.48 0.98
N ARG A 38 -4.13 5.95 -0.26
CA ARG A 38 -5.41 5.96 -0.96
C ARG A 38 -5.18 5.50 -2.40
N LEU A 39 -5.75 4.35 -2.76
CA LEU A 39 -5.66 3.80 -4.11
C LEU A 39 -7.03 3.92 -4.77
N PRO A 40 -7.19 4.85 -5.74
CA PRO A 40 -8.47 5.04 -6.42
C PRO A 40 -8.93 3.83 -7.22
N ALA A 41 -10.22 3.79 -7.53
CA ALA A 41 -10.79 2.78 -8.41
C ALA A 41 -10.05 2.73 -9.76
N GLY A 42 -9.72 1.54 -10.21
CA GLY A 42 -8.97 1.32 -11.46
C GLY A 42 -7.47 1.46 -11.34
N ALA A 43 -6.96 1.92 -10.20
CA ALA A 43 -5.51 2.08 -9.98
C ALA A 43 -4.89 0.81 -9.41
N THR A 44 -3.58 0.66 -9.61
CA THR A 44 -2.80 -0.41 -9.01
C THR A 44 -1.49 0.14 -8.45
N ILE A 45 -1.01 -0.47 -7.36
CA ILE A 45 0.39 -0.39 -6.97
C ILE A 45 1.06 -1.59 -7.64
N GLY A 46 2.01 -1.34 -8.55
CA GLY A 46 2.57 -2.38 -9.39
C GLY A 46 3.37 -3.42 -8.62
N LEU A 47 3.60 -4.56 -9.27
CA LEU A 47 4.36 -5.66 -8.68
C LEU A 47 5.78 -5.21 -8.36
N HIS A 48 6.20 -5.41 -7.12
CA HIS A 48 7.55 -5.09 -6.67
C HIS A 48 7.97 -6.00 -5.53
N THR A 49 9.29 -6.18 -5.39
CA THR A 49 9.88 -7.04 -4.36
C THR A 49 10.43 -6.17 -3.24
N HIS A 50 10.15 -6.56 -1.99
CA HIS A 50 10.75 -5.95 -0.80
C HIS A 50 12.07 -6.66 -0.48
N GLU A 51 13.18 -6.13 -1.00
CA GLU A 51 14.49 -6.79 -0.88
C GLU A 51 15.12 -6.63 0.49
N ASP A 52 14.99 -5.45 1.11
CA ASP A 52 15.58 -5.12 2.41
C ASP A 52 14.58 -4.55 3.41
N THR A 53 13.30 -4.68 3.12
CA THR A 53 12.19 -4.25 3.97
C THR A 53 11.14 -5.34 4.06
N ALA A 54 10.23 -5.19 5.02
CA ALA A 54 8.91 -5.86 5.00
C ALA A 54 7.85 -4.79 4.80
N GLU A 55 6.61 -5.19 4.59
CA GLU A 55 5.48 -4.25 4.60
C GLU A 55 4.29 -4.86 5.32
N ILE A 56 3.66 -4.06 6.19
CA ILE A 56 2.44 -4.43 6.91
C ILE A 56 1.38 -3.41 6.51
N ILE A 57 0.23 -3.88 6.03
CA ILE A 57 -0.86 -3.01 5.55
C ILE A 57 -2.12 -3.31 6.34
N PHE A 58 -2.71 -2.27 6.95
CA PHE A 58 -3.98 -2.34 7.65
C PHE A 58 -5.05 -1.67 6.79
N PHE A 59 -5.99 -2.44 6.25
CA PHE A 59 -7.04 -1.92 5.37
C PHE A 59 -8.16 -1.28 6.18
N LEU A 60 -8.52 -0.04 5.80
CA LEU A 60 -9.51 0.77 6.48
C LEU A 60 -10.83 0.83 5.73
N SER A 61 -10.80 0.97 4.41
CA SER A 61 -12.00 1.06 3.57
C SER A 61 -11.72 0.58 2.16
N GLY A 62 -12.78 0.25 1.43
CA GLY A 62 -12.71 -0.24 0.06
C GLY A 62 -12.43 -1.73 0.00
N THR A 63 -12.52 -2.28 -1.22
CA THR A 63 -12.27 -3.70 -1.51
C THR A 63 -11.39 -3.83 -2.73
N GLY A 64 -10.65 -4.92 -2.83
CA GLY A 64 -9.76 -5.19 -3.94
C GLY A 64 -9.01 -6.49 -3.76
N VAL A 65 -7.84 -6.58 -4.39
CA VAL A 65 -7.04 -7.79 -4.41
C VAL A 65 -5.57 -7.44 -4.16
N MET A 66 -4.92 -8.22 -3.30
CA MET A 66 -3.47 -8.31 -3.23
C MET A 66 -3.01 -9.59 -3.91
N LEU A 67 -1.89 -9.53 -4.60
CA LEU A 67 -1.14 -10.73 -4.96
C LEU A 67 0.13 -10.76 -4.14
N LEU A 68 0.36 -11.84 -3.42
CA LEU A 68 1.58 -12.06 -2.62
C LEU A 68 2.29 -13.30 -3.15
N ASN A 69 3.46 -13.12 -3.76
CA ASN A 69 4.20 -14.20 -4.41
C ASN A 69 3.32 -15.02 -5.36
N GLY A 70 2.43 -14.33 -6.11
CA GLY A 70 1.51 -14.93 -7.07
C GLY A 70 0.22 -15.48 -6.47
N GLU A 71 0.06 -15.50 -5.15
CA GLU A 71 -1.17 -15.95 -4.51
C GLU A 71 -2.11 -14.79 -4.24
N THR A 72 -3.39 -14.98 -4.50
CA THR A 72 -4.43 -13.97 -4.36
C THR A 72 -4.92 -13.88 -2.92
N GLU A 73 -5.00 -12.64 -2.41
CA GLU A 73 -5.63 -12.30 -1.13
C GLU A 73 -6.71 -11.27 -1.40
N THR A 74 -7.93 -11.50 -0.88
CA THR A 74 -9.03 -10.56 -1.04
C THR A 74 -8.91 -9.45 0.03
N ILE A 75 -8.94 -8.19 -0.44
CA ILE A 75 -8.92 -7.03 0.45
C ILE A 75 -10.35 -6.71 0.90
N VAL A 76 -10.57 -6.68 2.22
CA VAL A 76 -11.76 -6.09 2.83
C VAL A 76 -11.34 -5.28 4.06
N PRO A 77 -12.14 -4.29 4.48
CA PRO A 77 -11.80 -3.50 5.67
C PRO A 77 -11.60 -4.38 6.92
N GLY A 78 -10.60 -4.04 7.71
CA GLY A 78 -10.28 -4.78 8.94
C GLY A 78 -9.23 -5.87 8.79
N LEU A 79 -8.84 -6.22 7.55
CA LEU A 79 -7.78 -7.20 7.32
C LEU A 79 -6.41 -6.55 7.34
N CYS A 80 -5.40 -7.37 7.63
CA CYS A 80 -3.99 -6.98 7.62
C CYS A 80 -3.23 -7.86 6.62
N HIS A 81 -2.51 -7.21 5.71
CA HIS A 81 -1.63 -7.88 4.76
C HIS A 81 -0.19 -7.79 5.25
N TYR A 82 0.52 -8.91 5.24
CA TYR A 82 1.95 -8.95 5.58
C TYR A 82 2.76 -9.43 4.39
N CYS A 83 3.69 -8.58 3.94
CA CYS A 83 4.66 -8.90 2.91
C CYS A 83 6.04 -9.02 3.58
N PRO A 84 6.53 -10.26 3.85
CA PRO A 84 7.83 -10.43 4.48
C PRO A 84 8.96 -10.00 3.54
N LYS A 85 10.12 -9.72 4.12
CA LYS A 85 11.34 -9.45 3.37
C LYS A 85 11.58 -10.55 2.33
N GLY A 86 11.93 -10.15 1.11
CA GLY A 86 12.18 -11.06 -0.01
C GLY A 86 10.95 -11.44 -0.80
N SER A 87 9.76 -11.03 -0.35
CA SER A 87 8.50 -11.32 -1.06
C SER A 87 8.14 -10.21 -2.03
N ALA A 88 7.37 -10.57 -3.05
CA ALA A 88 6.84 -9.65 -4.05
C ALA A 88 5.33 -9.55 -3.91
N HIS A 89 4.80 -8.33 -4.05
CA HIS A 89 3.36 -8.11 -4.00
C HIS A 89 2.89 -6.98 -4.91
N THR A 90 1.59 -6.95 -5.15
CA THR A 90 0.91 -5.88 -5.88
C THR A 90 -0.48 -5.67 -5.28
N MET A 91 -0.98 -4.44 -5.34
CA MET A 91 -2.33 -4.09 -4.89
C MET A 91 -3.15 -3.64 -6.09
N ILE A 92 -4.35 -4.20 -6.24
CA ILE A 92 -5.22 -3.95 -7.38
C ILE A 92 -6.59 -3.52 -6.88
N ASN A 93 -7.03 -2.33 -7.32
CA ASN A 93 -8.37 -1.83 -7.04
C ASN A 93 -9.26 -2.03 -8.27
N GLU A 94 -10.00 -3.12 -8.30
CA GLU A 94 -10.96 -3.44 -9.35
C GLU A 94 -12.38 -2.95 -9.02
N GLY A 95 -12.55 -2.34 -7.85
CA GLY A 95 -13.85 -1.84 -7.40
C GLY A 95 -14.18 -0.47 -7.95
N ASN A 96 -15.16 0.18 -7.33
CA ASN A 96 -15.65 1.52 -7.71
C ASN A 96 -15.46 2.56 -6.60
N GLU A 97 -14.75 2.21 -5.54
CA GLU A 97 -14.43 3.10 -4.42
C GLU A 97 -12.92 3.06 -4.15
N ASP A 98 -12.41 4.08 -3.45
CA ASP A 98 -11.02 4.10 -3.02
C ASP A 98 -10.74 2.96 -2.02
N ILE A 99 -9.55 2.37 -2.10
CA ILE A 99 -9.02 1.56 -1.02
C ILE A 99 -8.16 2.48 -0.16
N THR A 100 -8.46 2.58 1.13
CA THR A 100 -7.63 3.34 2.07
C THR A 100 -7.01 2.42 3.10
N PHE A 101 -5.79 2.75 3.50
CA PHE A 101 -5.03 1.86 4.39
C PHE A 101 -3.90 2.62 5.09
N TYR A 102 -3.47 2.06 6.23
CA TYR A 102 -2.17 2.39 6.81
C TYR A 102 -1.17 1.31 6.43
N ALA A 103 0.05 1.72 6.14
CA ALA A 103 1.14 0.79 5.91
C ALA A 103 2.37 1.17 6.70
N VAL A 104 3.12 0.15 7.12
CA VAL A 104 4.40 0.28 7.80
C VAL A 104 5.41 -0.52 7.00
N VAL A 105 6.51 0.12 6.62
CA VAL A 105 7.58 -0.49 5.82
C VAL A 105 8.89 -0.41 6.61
N PRO A 106 9.10 -1.36 7.55
CA PRO A 106 10.32 -1.37 8.34
C PRO A 106 11.48 -1.99 7.57
N LYS A 107 12.67 -1.43 7.77
CA LYS A 107 13.91 -2.02 7.24
C LYS A 107 14.23 -3.30 8.00
N GLN A 108 14.70 -4.28 7.26
CA GLN A 108 14.98 -5.61 7.79
C GLN A 108 16.43 -6.04 7.59
#